data_6225ba9f646380f912f3fcd16659f62e
#
_entry.id   6225ba9f646380f912f3fcd16659f62e
#
_cell.length_a   1.000
_cell.length_b   1.000
_cell.length_c   1.000
_cell.angle_alpha   90.00
_cell.angle_beta   90.00
_cell.angle_gamma   90.00
#
_symmetry.space_group_name_H-M   'P 1'
#
loop_
_entity.id
_entity.type
_entity.pdbx_description
1 polymer ?
#
loop_
_entity_poly.entity_id
_entity_poly.type
_entity_poly.pdbx_seq_one_letter_code
_entity_poly.pdbx_strand_id
1 'polypeptide(L)'
;MKEWKLKKVIQILTACLAMIVVLNVSGISMKTMQTIDINKKESKTNRRDSNLQMESETRETISRILNEQIQTELPQIAITFDDGPSVCTPALLDGLKERGVKATFFLVGENVETYPDIVKRIYEEGHLIGNHTYHHVEITKLSDEEAMYEINKTDELIAAITGQRVQYIRPPFGIWQRE
;
A
#
# COMPACT_ATOMS: atom_id res chain seq x y z
N MET A 1 24.05 16.37 10.26
CA MET A 1 22.97 17.01 11.06
C MET A 1 22.01 16.02 11.79
N LYS A 2 21.98 14.73 11.47
CA LYS A 2 21.08 13.75 12.12
C LYS A 2 21.58 13.18 13.46
N GLU A 3 22.87 12.98 13.64
CA GLU A 3 23.43 12.40 14.88
C GLU A 3 23.27 13.28 16.12
N TRP A 4 23.37 14.60 15.99
CA TRP A 4 23.25 15.52 17.12
C TRP A 4 21.82 15.55 17.70
N LYS A 5 20.79 15.41 16.88
CA LYS A 5 19.39 15.34 17.32
C LYS A 5 19.10 14.04 18.09
N LEU A 6 19.68 12.93 17.65
CA LEU A 6 19.50 11.63 18.31
C LEU A 6 20.15 11.61 19.70
N LYS A 7 21.35 12.16 19.85
CA LYS A 7 22.03 12.28 21.16
C LYS A 7 21.26 13.16 22.15
N LYS A 8 20.62 14.25 21.71
CA LYS A 8 19.75 15.07 22.56
C LYS A 8 18.49 14.35 23.02
N VAL A 9 17.85 13.58 22.16
CA VAL A 9 16.65 12.80 22.51
C VAL A 9 16.98 11.73 23.54
N ILE A 10 18.10 11.03 23.39
CA ILE A 10 18.58 10.03 24.35
C ILE A 10 18.90 10.68 25.71
N GLN A 11 19.53 11.85 25.73
CA GLN A 11 19.83 12.59 26.96
C GLN A 11 18.58 13.07 27.70
N ILE A 12 17.55 13.49 27.00
CA ILE A 12 16.26 13.90 27.59
C ILE A 12 15.54 12.68 28.18
N LEU A 13 15.53 11.54 27.48
CA LEU A 13 14.91 10.30 27.96
C LEU A 13 15.62 9.73 29.21
N THR A 14 16.94 9.80 29.27
CA THR A 14 17.70 9.35 30.47
C THR A 14 17.51 10.31 31.64
N ALA A 15 17.39 11.62 31.43
CA ALA A 15 17.11 12.59 32.50
C ALA A 15 15.68 12.44 33.07
N CYS A 16 14.67 12.16 32.22
CA CYS A 16 13.31 11.88 32.68
C CYS A 16 13.24 10.58 33.48
N LEU A 17 14.00 9.55 33.12
CA LEU A 17 14.05 8.28 33.85
C LEU A 17 14.69 8.45 35.23
N ALA A 18 15.72 9.30 35.35
CA ALA A 18 16.40 9.60 36.63
C ALA A 18 15.50 10.40 37.58
N MET A 19 14.65 11.30 37.11
CA MET A 19 13.73 12.10 37.96
C MET A 19 12.61 11.25 38.56
N ILE A 20 12.17 10.19 37.92
CA ILE A 20 11.12 9.28 38.42
C ILE A 20 11.65 8.44 39.61
N VAL A 21 12.95 8.20 39.70
CA VAL A 21 13.57 7.40 40.74
C VAL A 21 13.75 8.19 42.03
N VAL A 22 13.87 9.52 42.00
CA VAL A 22 14.19 10.37 43.17
C VAL A 22 12.96 10.75 44.00
N LEU A 23 11.74 10.62 43.50
CA LEU A 23 10.50 11.06 44.18
C LEU A 23 9.86 10.00 45.11
N ASN A 24 10.49 8.85 45.36
CA ASN A 24 9.91 7.77 46.17
C ASN A 24 10.63 7.48 47.52
N VAL A 25 11.44 8.40 48.05
CA VAL A 25 12.09 8.21 49.34
C VAL A 25 11.73 9.34 50.29
N SER A 26 10.53 9.29 50.89
CA SER A 26 10.29 9.81 52.25
C SER A 26 8.87 9.48 52.73
N GLY A 27 8.78 8.57 53.69
CA GLY A 27 7.74 8.58 54.71
C GLY A 27 6.59 7.60 54.60
N ILE A 28 6.77 6.36 55.13
CA ILE A 28 5.63 5.56 55.64
C ILE A 28 6.06 4.84 56.92
N SER A 29 5.27 5.09 57.97
CA SER A 29 5.39 4.58 59.34
C SER A 29 5.00 3.10 59.45
N MET A 30 5.63 2.37 60.37
CA MET A 30 5.68 0.91 60.57
C MET A 30 4.41 0.26 61.18
N LYS A 31 3.19 0.55 60.75
CA LYS A 31 1.98 -0.15 61.23
C LYS A 31 1.10 -0.84 60.18
N THR A 32 1.54 -0.90 58.92
CA THR A 32 0.78 -1.49 57.80
C THR A 32 1.50 -2.67 57.13
N MET A 33 2.42 -3.34 57.81
CA MET A 33 3.31 -4.32 57.17
C MET A 33 2.69 -5.72 56.90
N GLN A 34 1.51 -6.04 57.38
CA GLN A 34 0.93 -7.38 57.18
C GLN A 34 -0.15 -7.49 56.12
N THR A 35 -0.65 -6.37 55.60
CA THR A 35 -1.66 -6.39 54.50
C THR A 35 -1.03 -6.05 53.13
N ILE A 36 0.27 -5.69 53.09
CA ILE A 36 0.98 -5.19 51.92
C ILE A 36 1.58 -6.32 51.07
N ASP A 37 1.86 -7.51 51.64
CA ASP A 37 2.60 -8.55 50.90
C ASP A 37 1.77 -9.29 49.82
N ILE A 38 0.45 -9.38 49.98
CA ILE A 38 -0.41 -10.03 48.96
C ILE A 38 -0.64 -9.08 47.80
N ASN A 39 -0.95 -7.80 48.08
CA ASN A 39 -1.16 -6.78 47.02
C ASN A 39 0.14 -6.41 46.26
N LYS A 40 1.31 -6.56 46.92
CA LYS A 40 2.62 -6.27 46.31
C LYS A 40 3.05 -7.34 45.28
N LYS A 41 2.58 -8.58 45.44
CA LYS A 41 2.85 -9.67 44.52
C LYS A 41 1.98 -9.56 43.27
N GLU A 42 0.69 -9.22 43.40
CA GLU A 42 -0.22 -9.00 42.27
C GLU A 42 0.13 -7.72 41.50
N SER A 43 0.50 -6.62 42.17
CA SER A 43 0.88 -5.38 41.49
C SER A 43 2.21 -5.48 40.74
N LYS A 44 3.14 -6.34 41.18
CA LYS A 44 4.40 -6.60 40.49
C LYS A 44 4.19 -7.49 39.25
N THR A 45 3.26 -8.44 39.32
CA THR A 45 2.92 -9.31 38.18
C THR A 45 2.21 -8.49 37.10
N ASN A 46 1.19 -7.71 37.46
CA ASN A 46 0.48 -6.83 36.53
C ASN A 46 1.38 -5.76 35.89
N ARG A 47 2.34 -5.18 36.64
CA ARG A 47 3.33 -4.25 36.05
C ARG A 47 4.31 -4.92 35.11
N ARG A 48 4.64 -6.18 35.33
CA ARG A 48 5.57 -6.94 34.49
C ARG A 48 4.89 -7.33 33.19
N ASP A 49 3.62 -7.75 33.28
CA ASP A 49 2.84 -8.13 32.13
C ASP A 49 2.49 -6.91 31.24
N SER A 50 2.14 -5.77 31.86
CA SER A 50 1.91 -4.52 31.10
C SER A 50 3.17 -3.97 30.44
N ASN A 51 4.34 -4.12 31.08
CA ASN A 51 5.62 -3.72 30.47
C ASN A 51 6.00 -4.65 29.30
N LEU A 52 5.79 -5.96 29.44
CA LEU A 52 6.05 -6.93 28.37
C LEU A 52 5.11 -6.68 27.16
N GLN A 53 3.86 -6.33 27.44
CA GLN A 53 2.89 -6.02 26.40
C GLN A 53 3.23 -4.72 25.68
N MET A 54 3.65 -3.67 26.41
CA MET A 54 4.11 -2.41 25.84
C MET A 54 5.41 -2.56 25.04
N GLU A 55 6.34 -3.42 25.47
CA GLU A 55 7.54 -3.75 24.70
C GLU A 55 7.22 -4.51 23.41
N SER A 56 6.23 -5.43 23.42
CA SER A 56 5.82 -6.16 22.22
C SER A 56 5.15 -5.23 21.21
N GLU A 57 4.24 -4.36 21.64
CA GLU A 57 3.57 -3.37 20.78
C GLU A 57 4.58 -2.37 20.19
N THR A 58 5.56 -1.95 20.99
CA THR A 58 6.63 -1.04 20.52
C THR A 58 7.51 -1.72 19.48
N ARG A 59 7.86 -2.99 19.66
CA ARG A 59 8.65 -3.78 18.69
C ARG A 59 7.90 -3.97 17.38
N GLU A 60 6.60 -4.25 17.47
CA GLU A 60 5.75 -4.42 16.28
C GLU A 60 5.59 -3.11 15.51
N THR A 61 5.41 -2.00 16.22
CA THR A 61 5.34 -0.66 15.63
C THR A 61 6.66 -0.26 14.96
N ILE A 62 7.80 -0.49 15.63
CA ILE A 62 9.13 -0.22 15.05
C ILE A 62 9.37 -1.10 13.81
N SER A 63 9.01 -2.38 13.88
CA SER A 63 9.15 -3.29 12.74
C SER A 63 8.31 -2.84 11.55
N ARG A 64 7.09 -2.35 11.80
CA ARG A 64 6.21 -1.79 10.75
C ARG A 64 6.82 -0.54 10.12
N ILE A 65 7.28 0.43 10.94
CA ILE A 65 7.91 1.66 10.47
C ILE A 65 9.19 1.38 9.67
N LEU A 66 10.03 0.46 10.14
CA LEU A 66 11.24 0.05 9.43
C LEU A 66 10.91 -0.62 8.09
N ASN A 67 9.90 -1.48 8.05
CA ASN A 67 9.46 -2.12 6.82
C ASN A 67 8.88 -1.10 5.82
N GLU A 68 8.09 -0.13 6.29
CA GLU A 68 7.59 0.97 5.46
C GLU A 68 8.74 1.83 4.91
N GLN A 69 9.74 2.17 5.73
CA GLN A 69 10.92 2.92 5.28
C GLN A 69 11.79 2.13 4.30
N ILE A 70 11.98 0.83 4.51
CA ILE A 70 12.72 -0.03 3.59
C ILE A 70 11.99 -0.13 2.25
N GLN A 71 10.66 -0.24 2.25
CA GLN A 71 9.87 -0.29 1.01
C GLN A 71 9.93 1.02 0.21
N THR A 72 10.06 2.19 0.87
CA THR A 72 10.20 3.47 0.16
C THR A 72 11.60 3.71 -0.41
N GLU A 73 12.62 2.98 0.04
CA GLU A 73 14.01 3.11 -0.45
C GLU A 73 14.36 2.07 -1.53
N LEU A 74 13.54 1.03 -1.71
CA LEU A 74 13.77 0.03 -2.77
C LEU A 74 13.33 0.57 -4.13
N PRO A 75 14.08 0.30 -5.21
CA PRO A 75 13.64 0.62 -6.57
C PRO A 75 12.29 -0.03 -6.86
N GLN A 76 11.34 0.78 -7.31
CA GLN A 76 10.02 0.30 -7.70
C GLN A 76 9.95 0.17 -9.22
N ILE A 77 9.36 -0.91 -9.70
CA ILE A 77 9.05 -1.12 -11.11
C ILE A 77 7.54 -1.27 -11.28
N ALA A 78 7.00 -0.68 -12.34
CA ALA A 78 5.62 -0.89 -12.77
C ALA A 78 5.61 -1.88 -13.92
N ILE A 79 4.87 -2.98 -13.76
CA ILE A 79 4.67 -3.97 -14.82
C ILE A 79 3.40 -3.59 -15.57
N THR A 80 3.49 -3.51 -16.90
CA THR A 80 2.35 -3.19 -17.76
C THR A 80 2.21 -4.20 -18.90
N PHE A 81 0.98 -4.43 -19.31
CA PHE A 81 0.62 -5.29 -20.44
C PHE A 81 -0.32 -4.51 -21.37
N ASP A 82 0.01 -4.47 -22.63
CA ASP A 82 -0.78 -3.82 -23.67
C ASP A 82 -1.55 -4.85 -24.51
N ASP A 83 -2.43 -4.40 -25.39
CA ASP A 83 -3.18 -5.18 -26.39
C ASP A 83 -4.17 -6.22 -25.87
N GLY A 84 -4.34 -6.28 -24.56
CA GLY A 84 -5.31 -7.19 -23.93
C GLY A 84 -6.78 -6.70 -24.00
N PRO A 85 -7.69 -7.52 -23.43
CA PRO A 85 -7.51 -8.89 -22.99
C PRO A 85 -7.46 -9.89 -24.16
N SER A 86 -6.95 -11.10 -23.90
CA SER A 86 -6.89 -12.17 -24.89
C SER A 86 -7.12 -13.54 -24.20
N VAL A 87 -7.17 -14.60 -25.01
CA VAL A 87 -7.26 -16.00 -24.49
C VAL A 87 -6.10 -16.40 -23.58
N CYS A 88 -4.96 -15.69 -23.65
CA CYS A 88 -3.78 -15.93 -22.79
C CYS A 88 -3.84 -15.16 -21.46
N THR A 89 -4.68 -14.13 -21.37
CA THR A 89 -4.76 -13.26 -20.20
C THR A 89 -5.11 -14.03 -18.91
N PRO A 90 -6.01 -15.03 -18.89
CA PRO A 90 -6.27 -15.80 -17.67
C PRO A 90 -5.04 -16.48 -17.07
N ALA A 91 -4.20 -17.10 -17.90
CA ALA A 91 -2.96 -17.75 -17.44
C ALA A 91 -1.95 -16.72 -16.88
N LEU A 92 -1.89 -15.53 -17.48
CA LEU A 92 -1.09 -14.41 -16.97
C LEU A 92 -1.56 -13.96 -15.58
N LEU A 93 -2.88 -13.80 -15.41
CA LEU A 93 -3.48 -13.43 -14.12
C LEU A 93 -3.18 -14.48 -13.03
N ASP A 94 -3.26 -15.77 -13.36
CA ASP A 94 -2.89 -16.85 -12.43
C ASP A 94 -1.43 -16.69 -11.98
N GLY A 95 -0.52 -16.46 -12.91
CA GLY A 95 0.90 -16.27 -12.60
C GLY A 95 1.20 -15.02 -11.77
N LEU A 96 0.49 -13.92 -12.00
CA LEU A 96 0.61 -12.70 -11.20
C LEU A 96 0.08 -12.93 -9.78
N LYS A 97 -1.07 -13.60 -9.66
CA LYS A 97 -1.71 -13.92 -8.39
C LYS A 97 -0.82 -14.83 -7.52
N GLU A 98 -0.25 -15.89 -8.09
CA GLU A 98 0.69 -16.78 -7.39
C GLU A 98 1.88 -16.03 -6.79
N ARG A 99 2.31 -14.94 -7.42
CA ARG A 99 3.46 -14.13 -7.01
C ARG A 99 3.09 -12.91 -6.18
N GLY A 100 1.79 -12.68 -5.93
CA GLY A 100 1.30 -11.49 -5.23
C GLY A 100 1.62 -10.18 -5.96
N VAL A 101 1.78 -10.22 -7.29
CA VAL A 101 2.17 -9.06 -8.11
C VAL A 101 0.95 -8.41 -8.73
N LYS A 102 0.89 -7.07 -8.68
CA LYS A 102 -0.10 -6.27 -9.39
C LYS A 102 0.53 -5.64 -10.63
N ALA A 103 -0.29 -5.45 -11.67
CA ALA A 103 0.12 -4.89 -12.95
C ALA A 103 -0.91 -3.89 -13.46
N THR A 104 -0.57 -3.16 -14.51
CA THR A 104 -1.49 -2.31 -15.28
C THR A 104 -1.74 -2.95 -16.63
N PHE A 105 -3.00 -3.07 -17.02
CA PHE A 105 -3.42 -3.60 -18.31
C PHE A 105 -4.00 -2.47 -19.16
N PHE A 106 -3.36 -2.13 -20.27
CA PHE A 106 -3.90 -1.21 -21.27
C PHE A 106 -4.69 -2.00 -22.30
N LEU A 107 -6.02 -1.86 -22.24
CA LEU A 107 -6.95 -2.73 -22.95
C LEU A 107 -7.45 -2.07 -24.25
N VAL A 108 -7.48 -2.86 -25.32
CA VAL A 108 -8.08 -2.51 -26.61
C VAL A 108 -9.59 -2.73 -26.54
N GLY A 109 -10.38 -1.75 -26.95
CA GLY A 109 -11.83 -1.77 -26.81
C GLY A 109 -12.53 -2.96 -27.48
N GLU A 110 -12.13 -3.35 -28.70
CA GLU A 110 -12.66 -4.55 -29.38
C GLU A 110 -12.41 -5.83 -28.56
N ASN A 111 -11.26 -5.91 -27.89
CA ASN A 111 -10.95 -7.04 -27.01
C ASN A 111 -11.76 -6.99 -25.71
N VAL A 112 -12.06 -5.80 -25.19
CA VAL A 112 -12.96 -5.62 -24.03
C VAL A 112 -14.36 -6.14 -24.35
N GLU A 113 -14.90 -5.84 -25.55
CA GLU A 113 -16.20 -6.38 -26.00
C GLU A 113 -16.16 -7.91 -26.15
N THR A 114 -15.05 -8.44 -26.64
CA THR A 114 -14.90 -9.90 -26.89
C THR A 114 -14.73 -10.70 -25.59
N TYR A 115 -14.07 -10.13 -24.58
CA TYR A 115 -13.68 -10.83 -23.34
C TYR A 115 -14.09 -10.08 -22.05
N PRO A 116 -15.38 -9.72 -21.88
CA PRO A 116 -15.82 -8.91 -20.72
C PRO A 116 -15.54 -9.59 -19.37
N ASP A 117 -15.65 -10.91 -19.30
CA ASP A 117 -15.38 -11.67 -18.07
C ASP A 117 -13.90 -11.60 -17.65
N ILE A 118 -13.00 -11.53 -18.62
CA ILE A 118 -11.57 -11.38 -18.36
C ILE A 118 -11.29 -9.96 -17.84
N VAL A 119 -11.91 -8.93 -18.39
CA VAL A 119 -11.82 -7.54 -17.90
C VAL A 119 -12.31 -7.45 -16.45
N LYS A 120 -13.46 -8.06 -16.17
CA LYS A 120 -13.98 -8.14 -14.79
C LYS A 120 -12.99 -8.80 -13.85
N ARG A 121 -12.40 -9.92 -14.26
CA ARG A 121 -11.38 -10.62 -13.48
C ARG A 121 -10.14 -9.76 -13.22
N ILE A 122 -9.61 -9.05 -14.24
CA ILE A 122 -8.49 -8.12 -14.09
C ILE A 122 -8.80 -7.09 -12.99
N TYR A 123 -9.99 -6.52 -13.01
CA TYR A 123 -10.44 -5.54 -12.03
C TYR A 123 -10.59 -6.13 -10.62
N GLU A 124 -11.31 -7.27 -10.49
CA GLU A 124 -11.56 -7.93 -9.20
C GLU A 124 -10.28 -8.43 -8.53
N GLU A 125 -9.28 -8.83 -9.31
CA GLU A 125 -7.96 -9.20 -8.79
C GLU A 125 -7.10 -7.98 -8.42
N GLY A 126 -7.62 -6.74 -8.56
CA GLY A 126 -6.98 -5.50 -8.09
C GLY A 126 -5.82 -5.03 -8.97
N HIS A 127 -5.85 -5.35 -10.25
CA HIS A 127 -4.97 -4.76 -11.24
C HIS A 127 -5.50 -3.40 -11.71
N LEU A 128 -4.62 -2.53 -12.20
CA LEU A 128 -5.04 -1.28 -12.84
C LEU A 128 -5.44 -1.57 -14.30
N ILE A 129 -6.46 -0.84 -14.75
CA ILE A 129 -6.90 -0.88 -16.14
C ILE A 129 -6.70 0.49 -16.76
N GLY A 130 -6.09 0.53 -17.94
CA GLY A 130 -5.92 1.69 -18.79
C GLY A 130 -6.56 1.47 -20.17
N ASN A 131 -6.74 2.56 -20.90
CA ASN A 131 -7.29 2.61 -22.23
C ASN A 131 -6.17 2.49 -23.28
N HIS A 132 -6.37 1.63 -24.31
CA HIS A 132 -5.44 1.46 -25.42
C HIS A 132 -6.11 1.69 -26.78
N THR A 133 -7.09 2.62 -26.83
CA THR A 133 -7.99 2.90 -27.94
C THR A 133 -8.93 1.73 -28.28
N TYR A 134 -9.93 2.00 -29.11
CA TYR A 134 -10.93 0.98 -29.43
C TYR A 134 -10.42 -0.03 -30.46
N HIS A 135 -9.85 0.46 -31.60
CA HIS A 135 -9.33 -0.38 -32.67
C HIS A 135 -7.79 -0.51 -32.70
N HIS A 136 -7.09 -0.10 -31.66
CA HIS A 136 -5.62 -0.05 -31.64
C HIS A 136 -5.03 0.78 -32.79
N VAL A 137 -5.54 1.97 -33.02
CA VAL A 137 -5.13 2.85 -34.10
C VAL A 137 -4.19 3.95 -33.65
N GLU A 138 -3.40 4.48 -34.60
CA GLU A 138 -2.57 5.66 -34.35
C GLU A 138 -3.44 6.91 -34.31
N ILE A 139 -3.76 7.40 -33.13
CA ILE A 139 -4.71 8.49 -32.87
C ILE A 139 -4.31 9.81 -33.54
N THR A 140 -3.02 10.03 -33.81
CA THR A 140 -2.52 11.27 -34.46
C THR A 140 -2.86 11.37 -35.93
N LYS A 141 -3.27 10.26 -36.56
CA LYS A 141 -3.73 10.22 -37.95
C LYS A 141 -5.22 10.43 -38.12
N LEU A 142 -5.96 10.45 -37.03
CA LEU A 142 -7.41 10.61 -37.01
C LEU A 142 -7.80 12.09 -36.88
N SER A 143 -9.03 12.40 -37.24
CA SER A 143 -9.68 13.65 -36.82
C SER A 143 -9.86 13.66 -35.28
N ASP A 144 -10.11 14.85 -34.75
CA ASP A 144 -10.34 14.96 -33.29
C ASP A 144 -11.59 14.18 -32.87
N GLU A 145 -12.64 14.16 -33.70
CA GLU A 145 -13.87 13.41 -33.44
C GLU A 145 -13.63 11.90 -33.44
N GLU A 146 -12.87 11.38 -34.43
CA GLU A 146 -12.51 9.96 -34.51
C GLU A 146 -11.60 9.55 -33.32
N ALA A 147 -10.62 10.37 -32.99
CA ALA A 147 -9.74 10.12 -31.84
C ALA A 147 -10.52 10.08 -30.50
N MET A 148 -11.47 11.00 -30.31
CA MET A 148 -12.34 11.00 -29.15
C MET A 148 -13.30 9.80 -29.15
N TYR A 149 -13.78 9.33 -30.28
CA TYR A 149 -14.56 8.11 -30.36
C TYR A 149 -13.76 6.89 -29.88
N GLU A 150 -12.53 6.72 -30.38
CA GLU A 150 -11.61 5.64 -30.00
C GLU A 150 -11.39 5.57 -28.49
N ILE A 151 -11.22 6.72 -27.87
CA ILE A 151 -10.99 6.82 -26.42
C ILE A 151 -12.29 6.59 -25.65
N ASN A 152 -13.34 7.33 -25.97
CA ASN A 152 -14.57 7.31 -25.18
C ASN A 152 -15.27 5.95 -25.24
N LYS A 153 -15.29 5.32 -26.42
CA LYS A 153 -15.92 4.01 -26.61
C LYS A 153 -15.27 2.94 -25.72
N THR A 154 -13.94 2.94 -25.64
CA THR A 154 -13.20 2.01 -24.77
C THR A 154 -13.45 2.28 -23.30
N ASP A 155 -13.45 3.56 -22.89
CA ASP A 155 -13.73 3.96 -21.51
C ASP A 155 -15.15 3.55 -21.06
N GLU A 156 -16.15 3.75 -21.94
CA GLU A 156 -17.54 3.35 -21.68
C GLU A 156 -17.68 1.84 -21.48
N LEU A 157 -17.03 1.05 -22.32
CA LEU A 157 -17.05 -0.41 -22.22
C LEU A 157 -16.41 -0.90 -20.92
N ILE A 158 -15.24 -0.37 -20.57
CA ILE A 158 -14.56 -0.72 -19.32
C ILE A 158 -15.41 -0.29 -18.12
N ALA A 159 -15.97 0.92 -18.16
CA ALA A 159 -16.82 1.44 -17.08
C ALA A 159 -18.10 0.61 -16.90
N ALA A 160 -18.71 0.13 -17.98
CA ALA A 160 -19.89 -0.73 -17.93
C ALA A 160 -19.62 -2.07 -17.21
N ILE A 161 -18.39 -2.60 -17.33
CA ILE A 161 -17.98 -3.88 -16.71
C ILE A 161 -17.52 -3.67 -15.27
N THR A 162 -16.71 -2.63 -15.01
CA THR A 162 -16.02 -2.43 -13.72
C THR A 162 -16.75 -1.48 -12.78
N GLY A 163 -17.68 -0.68 -13.29
CA GLY A 163 -18.33 0.42 -12.54
C GLY A 163 -17.43 1.65 -12.35
N GLN A 164 -16.23 1.67 -12.91
CA GLN A 164 -15.27 2.77 -12.74
C GLN A 164 -14.76 3.30 -14.08
N ARG A 165 -14.56 4.62 -14.14
CA ARG A 165 -13.93 5.26 -15.30
C ARG A 165 -12.44 5.02 -15.31
N VAL A 166 -11.88 4.84 -16.49
CA VAL A 166 -10.44 4.71 -16.72
C VAL A 166 -9.75 6.06 -16.49
N GLN A 167 -8.59 6.03 -15.84
CA GLN A 167 -7.81 7.23 -15.52
C GLN A 167 -6.52 7.36 -16.35
N TYR A 168 -6.14 6.29 -17.05
CA TYR A 168 -4.89 6.21 -17.78
C TYR A 168 -5.15 5.80 -19.22
N ILE A 169 -4.46 6.45 -20.15
CA ILE A 169 -4.43 6.06 -21.55
C ILE A 169 -2.99 5.83 -21.98
N ARG A 170 -2.79 4.81 -22.79
CA ARG A 170 -1.55 4.61 -23.54
C ARG A 170 -1.90 4.58 -25.01
N PRO A 171 -1.42 5.56 -25.80
CA PRO A 171 -1.69 5.53 -27.23
C PRO A 171 -0.93 4.37 -27.89
N PRO A 172 -1.54 3.68 -28.84
CA PRO A 172 -0.85 2.70 -29.67
C PRO A 172 0.41 3.27 -30.30
N PHE A 173 1.43 2.42 -30.49
CA PHE A 173 2.72 2.78 -31.07
C PHE A 173 3.55 3.82 -30.29
N GLY A 174 3.07 4.28 -29.12
CA GLY A 174 3.73 5.32 -28.34
C GLY A 174 3.68 6.72 -28.98
N ILE A 175 2.84 6.93 -29.99
CA ILE A 175 2.76 8.18 -30.72
C ILE A 175 1.64 9.04 -30.14
N TRP A 176 2.01 10.24 -29.66
CA TRP A 176 1.11 11.15 -28.96
C TRP A 176 1.02 12.55 -29.58
N GLN A 177 2.01 12.95 -30.37
CA GLN A 177 2.07 14.27 -30.99
C GLN A 177 1.89 14.17 -32.52
N ARG A 178 1.11 15.09 -33.06
CA ARG A 178 1.07 15.32 -34.53
C ARG A 178 2.35 16.06 -34.92
N GLU A 179 3.03 15.60 -35.95
CA GLU A 179 4.18 16.28 -36.56
C GLU A 179 3.74 17.52 -37.31
#